data_d6d176dec0db68ee3c3898e8c336aa52
#
_entry.id   d6d176dec0db68ee3c3898e8c336aa52
#
_cell.length_a   1.000
_cell.length_b   1.000
_cell.length_c   1.000
_cell.angle_alpha   90.00
_cell.angle_beta   90.00
_cell.angle_gamma   90.00
#
_symmetry.space_group_name_H-M   'P 1'
#
loop_
_entity.id
_entity.type
_entity.pdbx_description
1 polymer ?
#
loop_
_entity_poly.entity_id
_entity_poly.type
_entity_poly.pdbx_seq_one_letter_code
_entity_poly.pdbx_strand_id
1 'polypeptide(L)'
;MTEFKGLSGNALKIIAAVCMVIDHVGVMFFQQAEVLRILGRLAFPIFAFMIAEGCRYTKNRGRYLGMLAGLAAVCQVTYYLTSRDLYMCILVTFSLSVLVIIPLQNLKAAQRVAQRLLWGAVTAAAVAGVWLVNRRLIVDYGFWGSMVPVFAAVLQGRGKEPAGPWDRTWVHVLMLGVGLLLLALDMGGVQMYSLAAVPVLLLYSGRRGKWKMKYFFYVFYPAHLVLLQGLQLVLK
;
A
#
# COMPACT_ATOMS: atom_id res chain seq x y z
N MET A 1 19.10 -27.80 -12.00
CA MET A 1 19.04 -26.35 -11.64
C MET A 1 17.59 -25.93 -11.61
N THR A 2 17.04 -25.59 -10.45
CA THR A 2 15.66 -25.10 -10.35
C THR A 2 15.60 -23.69 -10.94
N GLU A 3 14.91 -23.52 -12.07
CA GLU A 3 14.65 -22.20 -12.65
C GLU A 3 14.05 -21.29 -11.59
N PHE A 4 14.63 -20.11 -11.40
CA PHE A 4 14.09 -19.06 -10.53
C PHE A 4 12.74 -18.59 -11.11
N LYS A 5 11.64 -19.04 -10.50
CA LYS A 5 10.27 -18.73 -10.96
C LYS A 5 9.76 -17.35 -10.49
N GLY A 6 10.62 -16.49 -9.97
CA GLY A 6 10.27 -15.19 -9.41
C GLY A 6 9.59 -15.28 -8.02
N LEU A 7 9.40 -14.13 -7.37
CA LEU A 7 8.78 -14.03 -6.05
C LEU A 7 7.25 -14.12 -6.15
N SER A 8 6.63 -14.91 -5.27
CA SER A 8 5.18 -14.92 -5.15
C SER A 8 4.65 -13.72 -4.36
N GLY A 9 3.38 -13.38 -4.51
CA GLY A 9 2.75 -12.32 -3.70
C GLY A 9 2.81 -12.60 -2.19
N ASN A 10 2.80 -13.87 -1.76
CA ASN A 10 3.01 -14.22 -0.35
C ASN A 10 4.45 -13.94 0.10
N ALA A 11 5.45 -14.27 -0.72
CA ALA A 11 6.85 -13.99 -0.42
C ALA A 11 7.10 -12.47 -0.29
N LEU A 12 6.58 -11.68 -1.23
CA LEU A 12 6.67 -10.22 -1.16
C LEU A 12 6.03 -9.66 0.12
N LYS A 13 4.86 -10.15 0.51
CA LYS A 13 4.19 -9.71 1.74
C LYS A 13 4.97 -10.10 3.00
N ILE A 14 5.63 -11.26 3.03
CA ILE A 14 6.50 -11.65 4.14
C ILE A 14 7.70 -10.72 4.21
N ILE A 15 8.36 -10.45 3.08
CA ILE A 15 9.48 -9.49 3.02
C ILE A 15 9.03 -8.12 3.55
N ALA A 16 7.88 -7.62 3.07
CA ALA A 16 7.35 -6.35 3.54
C ALA A 16 7.03 -6.35 5.04
N ALA A 17 6.48 -7.44 5.58
CA ALA A 17 6.18 -7.57 7.00
C ALA A 17 7.46 -7.57 7.85
N VAL A 18 8.51 -8.26 7.41
CA VAL A 18 9.83 -8.26 8.08
C VAL A 18 10.43 -6.85 8.04
N CYS A 19 10.46 -6.19 6.88
CA CYS A 19 10.94 -4.82 6.76
C CYS A 19 10.16 -3.85 7.65
N MET A 20 8.83 -4.04 7.76
CA MET A 20 7.98 -3.21 8.63
C MET A 20 8.33 -3.38 10.12
N VAL A 21 8.58 -4.61 10.57
CA VAL A 21 9.05 -4.84 11.95
C VAL A 21 10.41 -4.19 12.18
N ILE A 22 11.35 -4.34 11.24
CA ILE A 22 12.68 -3.70 11.30
C ILE A 22 12.55 -2.18 11.41
N ASP A 23 11.66 -1.56 10.62
CA ASP A 23 11.39 -0.11 10.69
C ASP A 23 10.91 0.32 12.07
N HIS A 24 9.90 -0.38 12.62
CA HIS A 24 9.34 -0.05 13.93
C HIS A 24 10.33 -0.30 15.08
N VAL A 25 11.11 -1.38 15.01
CA VAL A 25 12.22 -1.61 15.95
C VAL A 25 13.24 -0.48 15.89
N GLY A 26 13.61 -0.05 14.68
CA GLY A 26 14.50 1.10 14.49
C GLY A 26 13.97 2.38 15.12
N VAL A 27 12.66 2.70 14.89
CA VAL A 27 12.04 3.90 15.48
C VAL A 27 11.94 3.83 16.99
N MET A 28 11.57 2.68 17.54
CA MET A 28 11.19 2.56 18.95
C MET A 28 12.38 2.29 19.86
N PHE A 29 13.39 1.55 19.41
CA PHE A 29 14.49 1.08 20.26
C PHE A 29 15.88 1.55 19.81
N PHE A 30 16.08 1.81 18.49
CA PHE A 30 17.39 2.09 17.91
C PHE A 30 17.35 3.33 17.01
N GLN A 31 16.90 4.47 17.55
CA GLN A 31 16.70 5.72 16.78
C GLN A 31 17.94 6.21 16.03
N GLN A 32 19.13 5.85 16.52
CA GLN A 32 20.42 6.19 15.90
C GLN A 32 20.81 5.23 14.75
N ALA A 33 20.17 4.06 14.64
CA ALA A 33 20.48 3.07 13.63
C ALA A 33 19.71 3.33 12.32
N GLU A 34 20.16 4.32 11.55
CA GLU A 34 19.51 4.73 10.29
C GLU A 34 19.33 3.56 9.30
N VAL A 35 20.23 2.58 9.32
CA VAL A 35 20.16 1.37 8.47
C VAL A 35 18.84 0.62 8.67
N LEU A 36 18.32 0.53 9.91
CA LEU A 36 17.03 -0.12 10.18
C LEU A 36 15.88 0.65 9.51
N ARG A 37 15.96 1.97 9.50
CA ARG A 37 15.00 2.85 8.82
C ARG A 37 15.07 2.69 7.30
N ILE A 38 16.27 2.60 6.73
CA ILE A 38 16.50 2.39 5.30
C ILE A 38 15.88 1.05 4.86
N LEU A 39 16.18 -0.04 5.56
CA LEU A 39 15.60 -1.35 5.27
C LEU A 39 14.08 -1.34 5.43
N GLY A 40 13.58 -0.64 6.43
CA GLY A 40 12.15 -0.46 6.68
C GLY A 40 11.41 0.21 5.53
N ARG A 41 12.04 1.13 4.79
CA ARG A 41 11.41 1.84 3.65
C ARG A 41 10.95 0.92 2.52
N LEU A 42 11.43 -0.32 2.46
CA LEU A 42 10.96 -1.32 1.50
C LEU A 42 9.53 -1.82 1.78
N ALA A 43 9.07 -1.75 3.03
CA ALA A 43 7.78 -2.28 3.44
C ALA A 43 6.60 -1.60 2.73
N PHE A 44 6.56 -0.26 2.76
CA PHE A 44 5.48 0.53 2.18
C PHE A 44 5.28 0.27 0.68
N PRO A 45 6.30 0.37 -0.20
CA PRO A 45 6.13 0.14 -1.64
C PRO A 45 5.61 -1.26 -1.97
N ILE A 46 6.10 -2.28 -1.26
CA ILE A 46 5.67 -3.66 -1.49
C ILE A 46 4.19 -3.83 -1.10
N PHE A 47 3.77 -3.31 0.06
CA PHE A 47 2.36 -3.34 0.43
C PHE A 47 1.51 -2.50 -0.52
N ALA A 48 1.96 -1.31 -0.93
CA ALA A 48 1.27 -0.44 -1.88
C ALA A 48 1.01 -1.16 -3.22
N PHE A 49 2.01 -1.87 -3.75
CA PHE A 49 1.86 -2.71 -4.93
C PHE A 49 0.84 -3.84 -4.71
N MET A 50 0.89 -4.51 -3.55
CA MET A 50 -0.04 -5.59 -3.22
C MET A 50 -1.48 -5.09 -3.01
N ILE A 51 -1.69 -3.85 -2.61
CA ILE A 51 -3.03 -3.20 -2.56
C ILE A 51 -3.58 -3.04 -3.98
N ALA A 52 -2.79 -2.53 -4.93
CA ALA A 52 -3.19 -2.42 -6.33
C ALA A 52 -3.53 -3.80 -6.93
N GLU A 53 -2.69 -4.81 -6.71
CA GLU A 53 -2.94 -6.20 -7.08
C GLU A 53 -4.22 -6.75 -6.40
N GLY A 54 -4.44 -6.43 -5.14
CA GLY A 54 -5.67 -6.77 -4.41
C GLY A 54 -6.92 -6.20 -5.08
N CYS A 55 -6.89 -4.93 -5.49
CA CYS A 55 -7.98 -4.29 -6.23
C CYS A 55 -8.21 -4.92 -7.59
N ARG A 56 -7.14 -5.34 -8.29
CA ARG A 56 -7.22 -6.02 -9.58
C ARG A 56 -8.00 -7.33 -9.51
N TYR A 57 -7.66 -8.19 -8.54
CA TYR A 57 -8.16 -9.57 -8.49
C TYR A 57 -9.36 -9.77 -7.57
N THR A 58 -9.77 -8.78 -6.77
CA THR A 58 -10.94 -8.94 -5.90
C THR A 58 -12.25 -8.93 -6.70
N LYS A 59 -13.13 -9.88 -6.40
CA LYS A 59 -14.47 -9.93 -7.00
C LYS A 59 -15.40 -8.87 -6.41
N ASN A 60 -15.32 -8.64 -5.09
CA ASN A 60 -16.16 -7.66 -4.38
C ASN A 60 -15.27 -6.55 -3.78
N ARG A 61 -15.20 -5.42 -4.49
CA ARG A 61 -14.37 -4.29 -4.16
C ARG A 61 -14.88 -3.51 -2.94
N GLY A 62 -16.21 -3.39 -2.82
CA GLY A 62 -16.82 -2.75 -1.65
C GLY A 62 -16.48 -3.52 -0.37
N ARG A 63 -16.56 -4.86 -0.40
CA ARG A 63 -16.14 -5.70 0.72
C ARG A 63 -14.63 -5.60 0.99
N TYR A 64 -13.81 -5.47 -0.06
CA TYR A 64 -12.37 -5.29 0.11
C TYR A 64 -12.04 -3.97 0.80
N LEU A 65 -12.65 -2.87 0.33
CA LEU A 65 -12.52 -1.55 0.96
C LEU A 65 -13.05 -1.57 2.40
N GLY A 66 -14.26 -2.12 2.63
CA GLY A 66 -14.85 -2.21 3.95
C GLY A 66 -14.00 -2.99 4.96
N MET A 67 -13.36 -4.08 4.52
CA MET A 67 -12.44 -4.84 5.37
C MET A 67 -11.17 -4.05 5.69
N LEU A 68 -10.63 -3.32 4.71
CA LEU A 68 -9.41 -2.51 4.89
C LEU A 68 -9.71 -1.31 5.81
N ALA A 69 -10.81 -0.60 5.56
CA ALA A 69 -11.25 0.53 6.38
C ALA A 69 -11.65 0.10 7.80
N GLY A 70 -12.30 -1.05 7.96
CA GLY A 70 -12.62 -1.61 9.28
C GLY A 70 -11.36 -1.93 10.09
N LEU A 71 -10.35 -2.54 9.44
CA LEU A 71 -9.06 -2.79 10.09
C LEU A 71 -8.34 -1.48 10.42
N ALA A 72 -8.39 -0.50 9.52
CA ALA A 72 -7.85 0.84 9.76
C ALA A 72 -8.50 1.49 10.97
N ALA A 73 -9.83 1.41 11.11
CA ALA A 73 -10.56 1.94 12.26
C ALA A 73 -10.13 1.27 13.58
N VAL A 74 -10.01 -0.07 13.60
CA VAL A 74 -9.52 -0.81 14.78
C VAL A 74 -8.12 -0.34 15.17
N CYS A 75 -7.19 -0.26 14.21
CA CYS A 75 -5.83 0.19 14.47
C CYS A 75 -5.79 1.66 14.93
N GLN A 76 -6.65 2.51 14.35
CA GLN A 76 -6.73 3.92 14.71
C GLN A 76 -7.25 4.13 16.12
N VAL A 77 -8.28 3.38 16.52
CA VAL A 77 -8.79 3.41 17.91
C VAL A 77 -7.70 2.95 18.87
N THR A 78 -7.02 1.84 18.57
CA THR A 78 -5.92 1.35 19.42
C THR A 78 -4.80 2.39 19.53
N TYR A 79 -4.39 3.00 18.42
CA TYR A 79 -3.36 4.02 18.41
C TYR A 79 -3.77 5.27 19.22
N TYR A 80 -5.00 5.74 19.04
CA TYR A 80 -5.54 6.88 19.82
C TYR A 80 -5.60 6.61 21.31
N LEU A 81 -6.00 5.41 21.72
CA LEU A 81 -6.07 5.03 23.13
C LEU A 81 -4.69 4.97 23.79
N THR A 82 -3.66 4.58 23.03
CA THR A 82 -2.28 4.46 23.54
C THR A 82 -1.48 5.76 23.47
N SER A 83 -1.59 6.51 22.37
CA SER A 83 -0.73 7.67 22.10
C SER A 83 -1.44 9.02 22.24
N ARG A 84 -2.79 9.02 22.31
CA ARG A 84 -3.65 10.23 22.31
C ARG A 84 -3.39 11.14 21.10
N ASP A 85 -2.90 10.59 20.00
CA ASP A 85 -2.62 11.28 18.76
C ASP A 85 -3.62 10.90 17.67
N LEU A 86 -3.97 11.86 16.81
CA LEU A 86 -4.86 11.68 15.66
C LEU A 86 -4.09 11.37 14.35
N TYR A 87 -2.84 10.96 14.46
CA TYR A 87 -2.07 10.49 13.32
C TYR A 87 -2.73 9.27 12.67
N MET A 88 -3.08 9.38 11.40
CA MET A 88 -3.79 8.33 10.66
C MET A 88 -2.82 7.28 10.13
N CYS A 89 -3.00 6.02 10.57
CA CYS A 89 -2.12 4.92 10.21
C CYS A 89 -2.15 4.59 8.72
N ILE A 90 -1.13 3.85 8.25
CA ILE A 90 -0.95 3.42 6.85
C ILE A 90 -2.18 2.69 6.24
N LEU A 91 -3.01 2.05 7.04
CA LEU A 91 -4.22 1.39 6.54
C LEU A 91 -5.28 2.40 6.09
N VAL A 92 -5.30 3.61 6.68
CA VAL A 92 -6.10 4.73 6.20
C VAL A 92 -5.57 5.18 4.83
N THR A 93 -4.26 5.36 4.67
CA THR A 93 -3.60 5.68 3.39
C THR A 93 -4.02 4.70 2.30
N PHE A 94 -3.93 3.39 2.58
CA PHE A 94 -4.34 2.35 1.63
C PHE A 94 -5.86 2.33 1.36
N SER A 95 -6.69 2.65 2.35
CA SER A 95 -8.14 2.78 2.15
C SER A 95 -8.47 3.93 1.21
N LEU A 96 -7.80 5.07 1.38
CA LEU A 96 -7.90 6.22 0.47
C LEU A 96 -7.44 5.87 -0.96
N SER A 97 -6.35 5.10 -1.09
CA SER A 97 -5.91 4.59 -2.40
C SER A 97 -6.98 3.75 -3.08
N VAL A 98 -7.62 2.83 -2.34
CA VAL A 98 -8.66 1.94 -2.88
C VAL A 98 -9.89 2.74 -3.31
N LEU A 99 -10.27 3.81 -2.59
CA LEU A 99 -11.36 4.72 -2.97
C LEU A 99 -11.11 5.36 -4.35
N VAL A 100 -9.87 5.64 -4.72
CA VAL A 100 -9.50 6.16 -6.05
C VAL A 100 -9.41 5.05 -7.09
N ILE A 101 -8.82 3.89 -6.73
CA ILE A 101 -8.61 2.78 -7.67
C ILE A 101 -9.94 2.20 -8.17
N ILE A 102 -10.96 2.12 -7.32
CA ILE A 102 -12.28 1.54 -7.71
C ILE A 102 -12.91 2.31 -8.88
N PRO A 103 -13.14 3.64 -8.79
CA PRO A 103 -13.72 4.37 -9.91
C PRO A 103 -12.81 4.42 -11.13
N LEU A 104 -11.47 4.51 -10.94
CA LEU A 104 -10.50 4.44 -12.03
C LEU A 104 -10.62 3.14 -12.83
N GLN A 105 -10.81 2.00 -12.17
CA GLN A 105 -11.01 0.71 -12.83
C GLN A 105 -12.38 0.62 -13.53
N ASN A 106 -13.43 1.27 -12.99
CA ASN A 106 -14.72 1.35 -13.64
C ASN A 106 -14.67 2.27 -14.87
N LEU A 107 -13.91 3.39 -14.80
CA LEU A 107 -13.65 4.26 -15.92
C LEU A 107 -13.01 3.49 -17.10
N LYS A 108 -12.00 2.68 -16.83
CA LYS A 108 -11.33 1.85 -17.86
C LYS A 108 -12.23 0.76 -18.44
N ALA A 109 -13.15 0.21 -17.65
CA ALA A 109 -14.10 -0.81 -18.10
C ALA A 109 -15.32 -0.22 -18.81
N ALA A 110 -15.53 1.09 -18.77
CA ALA A 110 -16.70 1.77 -19.35
C ALA A 110 -16.67 1.72 -20.89
N GLN A 111 -17.77 1.27 -21.50
CA GLN A 111 -17.92 1.18 -22.95
C GLN A 111 -18.61 2.43 -23.53
N ARG A 112 -19.57 3.01 -22.79
CA ARG A 112 -20.36 4.16 -23.23
C ARG A 112 -19.67 5.47 -22.82
N VAL A 113 -19.74 6.49 -23.68
CA VAL A 113 -19.18 7.83 -23.41
C VAL A 113 -19.72 8.40 -22.09
N ALA A 114 -21.03 8.34 -21.87
CA ALA A 114 -21.66 8.80 -20.64
C ALA A 114 -21.10 8.11 -19.38
N GLN A 115 -20.83 6.79 -19.45
CA GLN A 115 -20.20 6.06 -18.36
C GLN A 115 -18.75 6.48 -18.13
N ARG A 116 -18.00 6.76 -19.21
CA ARG A 116 -16.61 7.27 -19.11
C ARG A 116 -16.58 8.64 -18.46
N LEU A 117 -17.48 9.53 -18.86
CA LEU A 117 -17.60 10.87 -18.25
C LEU A 117 -17.98 10.75 -16.77
N LEU A 118 -18.98 9.93 -16.43
CA LEU A 118 -19.39 9.68 -15.04
C LEU A 118 -18.22 9.18 -14.19
N TRP A 119 -17.59 8.07 -14.61
CA TRP A 119 -16.50 7.48 -13.84
C TRP A 119 -15.24 8.34 -13.84
N GLY A 120 -15.01 9.14 -14.88
CA GLY A 120 -13.97 10.16 -14.90
C GLY A 120 -14.21 11.23 -13.84
N ALA A 121 -15.42 11.78 -13.77
CA ALA A 121 -15.81 12.74 -12.75
C ALA A 121 -15.71 12.16 -11.33
N VAL A 122 -16.17 10.91 -11.12
CA VAL A 122 -16.07 10.23 -9.82
C VAL A 122 -14.61 9.99 -9.44
N THR A 123 -13.73 9.64 -10.39
CA THR A 123 -12.30 9.44 -10.12
C THR A 123 -11.67 10.79 -9.73
N ALA A 124 -11.95 11.85 -10.46
CA ALA A 124 -11.44 13.19 -10.15
C ALA A 124 -11.93 13.68 -8.77
N ALA A 125 -13.20 13.47 -8.45
CA ALA A 125 -13.78 13.79 -7.15
C ALA A 125 -13.12 12.96 -6.02
N ALA A 126 -12.83 11.67 -6.25
CA ALA A 126 -12.13 10.82 -5.29
C ALA A 126 -10.71 11.33 -5.03
N VAL A 127 -9.95 11.71 -6.08
CA VAL A 127 -8.60 12.28 -5.94
C VAL A 127 -8.67 13.61 -5.17
N ALA A 128 -9.60 14.50 -5.50
CA ALA A 128 -9.81 15.76 -4.79
C ALA A 128 -10.19 15.53 -3.31
N GLY A 129 -11.05 14.54 -3.05
CA GLY A 129 -11.41 14.13 -1.69
C GLY A 129 -10.20 13.63 -0.88
N VAL A 130 -9.35 12.78 -1.48
CA VAL A 130 -8.11 12.31 -0.86
C VAL A 130 -7.17 13.48 -0.58
N TRP A 131 -7.02 14.41 -1.51
CA TRP A 131 -6.23 15.63 -1.33
C TRP A 131 -6.77 16.46 -0.15
N LEU A 132 -8.09 16.68 -0.08
CA LEU A 132 -8.73 17.45 0.99
C LEU A 132 -8.55 16.78 2.36
N VAL A 133 -8.70 15.45 2.45
CA VAL A 133 -8.45 14.69 3.68
C VAL A 133 -7.02 14.90 4.16
N ASN A 134 -6.03 14.79 3.25
CA ASN A 134 -4.63 14.98 3.59
C ASN A 134 -4.27 16.44 3.94
N ARG A 135 -5.10 17.43 3.55
CA ARG A 135 -4.96 18.83 3.98
C ARG A 135 -5.53 19.09 5.38
N ARG A 136 -6.40 18.23 5.85
CA ARG A 136 -7.11 18.39 7.15
C ARG A 136 -6.62 17.45 8.23
N LEU A 137 -6.10 16.29 7.84
CA LEU A 137 -5.65 15.23 8.74
C LEU A 137 -4.20 14.86 8.42
N ILE A 138 -3.44 14.48 9.44
CA ILE A 138 -2.08 13.97 9.27
C ILE A 138 -2.19 12.48 8.94
N VAL A 139 -2.15 12.16 7.65
CA VAL A 139 -2.22 10.78 7.14
C VAL A 139 -0.80 10.28 6.84
N ASP A 140 -0.51 9.04 7.22
CA ASP A 140 0.80 8.41 6.99
C ASP A 140 1.16 8.43 5.50
N TYR A 141 2.37 8.88 5.17
CA TYR A 141 2.87 9.15 3.82
C TYR A 141 2.08 10.21 3.01
N GLY A 142 1.10 10.88 3.60
CA GLY A 142 0.39 12.01 2.99
C GLY A 142 -0.36 11.68 1.68
N PHE A 143 -0.58 12.71 0.89
CA PHE A 143 -1.28 12.60 -0.39
C PHE A 143 -0.54 11.69 -1.38
N TRP A 144 0.75 11.89 -1.56
CA TRP A 144 1.53 11.09 -2.51
C TRP A 144 1.59 9.62 -2.10
N GLY A 145 1.67 9.32 -0.79
CA GLY A 145 1.57 7.94 -0.32
C GLY A 145 0.24 7.28 -0.68
N SER A 146 -0.88 8.02 -0.56
CA SER A 146 -2.19 7.54 -1.01
C SER A 146 -2.26 7.34 -2.53
N MET A 147 -1.46 8.06 -3.32
CA MET A 147 -1.42 7.93 -4.77
C MET A 147 -0.49 6.81 -5.27
N VAL A 148 0.53 6.38 -4.52
CA VAL A 148 1.46 5.31 -4.95
C VAL A 148 0.75 4.05 -5.45
N PRO A 149 -0.22 3.44 -4.72
CA PRO A 149 -0.98 2.30 -5.25
C PRO A 149 -1.82 2.63 -6.48
N VAL A 150 -2.30 3.89 -6.59
CA VAL A 150 -3.08 4.36 -7.75
C VAL A 150 -2.20 4.37 -9.00
N PHE A 151 -0.96 4.86 -8.92
CA PHE A 151 0.01 4.82 -10.02
C PHE A 151 0.20 3.39 -10.54
N ALA A 152 0.41 2.42 -9.65
CA ALA A 152 0.50 1.01 -10.05
C ALA A 152 -0.75 0.52 -10.77
N ALA A 153 -1.94 1.02 -10.36
CA ALA A 153 -3.22 0.60 -10.91
C ALA A 153 -3.60 1.30 -12.23
N VAL A 154 -2.94 2.41 -12.62
CA VAL A 154 -3.32 3.23 -13.80
C VAL A 154 -3.40 2.39 -15.07
N LEU A 155 -2.46 1.49 -15.32
CA LEU A 155 -2.42 0.65 -16.52
C LEU A 155 -2.88 -0.79 -16.29
N GLN A 156 -3.29 -1.13 -15.07
CA GLN A 156 -3.81 -2.46 -14.75
C GLN A 156 -5.22 -2.67 -15.30
N GLY A 157 -5.45 -3.84 -15.90
CA GLY A 157 -6.79 -4.34 -16.22
C GLY A 157 -7.55 -4.86 -15.00
N ARG A 158 -8.68 -5.48 -15.27
CA ARG A 158 -9.54 -6.07 -14.24
C ARG A 158 -9.44 -7.60 -14.27
N GLY A 159 -9.12 -8.20 -13.14
CA GLY A 159 -8.98 -9.66 -13.06
C GLY A 159 -7.80 -10.15 -13.90
N LYS A 160 -8.07 -11.15 -14.73
CA LYS A 160 -7.08 -11.72 -15.65
C LYS A 160 -7.09 -11.06 -17.03
N GLU A 161 -8.11 -10.28 -17.35
CA GLU A 161 -8.23 -9.61 -18.64
C GLU A 161 -7.33 -8.37 -18.66
N PRO A 162 -6.42 -8.25 -19.64
CA PRO A 162 -5.56 -7.09 -19.76
C PRO A 162 -6.35 -5.86 -20.23
N ALA A 163 -6.02 -4.70 -19.70
CA ALA A 163 -6.60 -3.42 -20.14
C ALA A 163 -6.03 -2.94 -21.50
N GLY A 164 -4.93 -3.56 -21.95
CA GLY A 164 -4.24 -3.20 -23.19
C GLY A 164 -2.81 -3.74 -23.23
N PRO A 165 -2.00 -3.34 -24.21
CA PRO A 165 -0.64 -3.87 -24.43
C PRO A 165 0.33 -3.56 -23.28
N TRP A 166 0.05 -2.50 -22.53
CA TRP A 166 0.85 -2.03 -21.39
C TRP A 166 0.46 -2.66 -20.05
N ASP A 167 -0.58 -3.53 -20.03
CA ASP A 167 -0.99 -4.25 -18.81
C ASP A 167 -0.05 -5.41 -18.52
N ARG A 168 1.17 -5.06 -18.14
CA ARG A 168 2.25 -6.00 -17.78
C ARG A 168 2.78 -5.67 -16.39
N THR A 169 3.12 -6.69 -15.62
CA THR A 169 3.59 -6.53 -14.23
C THR A 169 4.76 -5.53 -14.11
N TRP A 170 5.76 -5.63 -15.00
CA TRP A 170 6.90 -4.71 -14.96
C TRP A 170 6.50 -3.25 -15.22
N VAL A 171 5.50 -3.01 -16.06
CA VAL A 171 4.97 -1.65 -16.31
C VAL A 171 4.29 -1.11 -15.05
N HIS A 172 3.48 -1.93 -14.37
CA HIS A 172 2.83 -1.53 -13.12
C HIS A 172 3.86 -1.21 -12.03
N VAL A 173 4.96 -1.97 -11.98
CA VAL A 173 6.07 -1.71 -11.05
C VAL A 173 6.78 -0.40 -11.40
N LEU A 174 7.03 -0.12 -12.68
CA LEU A 174 7.62 1.16 -13.10
C LEU A 174 6.70 2.34 -12.80
N MET A 175 5.38 2.20 -13.05
CA MET A 175 4.40 3.23 -12.67
C MET A 175 4.36 3.46 -11.16
N LEU A 176 4.41 2.40 -10.35
CA LEU A 176 4.59 2.54 -8.91
C LEU A 176 5.88 3.28 -8.58
N GLY A 177 6.97 3.01 -9.29
CA GLY A 177 8.26 3.70 -9.15
C GLY A 177 8.14 5.21 -9.37
N VAL A 178 7.34 5.63 -10.35
CA VAL A 178 7.03 7.06 -10.57
C VAL A 178 6.31 7.65 -9.35
N GLY A 179 5.29 6.95 -8.82
CA GLY A 179 4.60 7.38 -7.61
C GLY A 179 5.53 7.46 -6.38
N LEU A 180 6.45 6.51 -6.25
CA LEU A 180 7.46 6.51 -5.18
C LEU A 180 8.46 7.66 -5.33
N LEU A 181 8.84 8.00 -6.57
CA LEU A 181 9.72 9.14 -6.82
C LEU A 181 9.05 10.45 -6.39
N LEU A 182 7.78 10.65 -6.73
CA LEU A 182 7.02 11.83 -6.29
C LEU A 182 6.90 11.89 -4.76
N LEU A 183 6.63 10.75 -4.11
CA LEU A 183 6.60 10.65 -2.66
C LEU A 183 7.97 10.96 -2.03
N ALA A 184 9.04 10.44 -2.63
CA ALA A 184 10.40 10.64 -2.16
C ALA A 184 10.86 12.10 -2.30
N LEU A 185 10.45 12.79 -3.38
CA LEU A 185 10.70 14.21 -3.57
C LEU A 185 9.92 15.09 -2.58
N ASP A 186 8.71 14.68 -2.22
CA ASP A 186 7.86 15.40 -1.26
C ASP A 186 8.37 15.25 0.19
N MET A 187 8.74 14.03 0.60
CA MET A 187 9.16 13.74 1.98
C MET A 187 10.66 13.89 2.23
N GLY A 188 11.48 13.67 1.22
CA GLY A 188 12.95 13.73 1.32
C GLY A 188 13.57 12.66 2.22
N GLY A 189 14.85 12.85 2.59
CA GLY A 189 15.59 12.05 3.56
C GLY A 189 15.57 10.54 3.26
N VAL A 190 15.36 9.74 4.28
CA VAL A 190 15.34 8.26 4.19
C VAL A 190 14.25 7.71 3.29
N GLN A 191 13.23 8.52 2.93
CA GLN A 191 12.16 8.07 2.05
C GLN A 191 12.66 7.78 0.63
N MET A 192 13.76 8.38 0.19
CA MET A 192 14.40 8.08 -1.10
C MET A 192 14.75 6.59 -1.25
N TYR A 193 15.10 5.91 -0.17
CA TYR A 193 15.43 4.48 -0.20
C TYR A 193 14.22 3.58 -0.48
N SER A 194 13.00 4.10 -0.43
CA SER A 194 11.80 3.34 -0.85
C SER A 194 11.86 2.91 -2.32
N LEU A 195 12.60 3.63 -3.17
CA LEU A 195 12.83 3.25 -4.56
C LEU A 195 13.59 1.93 -4.72
N ALA A 196 14.36 1.50 -3.73
CA ALA A 196 15.03 0.20 -3.72
C ALA A 196 14.05 -0.99 -3.70
N ALA A 197 12.75 -0.76 -3.44
CA ALA A 197 11.73 -1.78 -3.59
C ALA A 197 11.40 -2.10 -5.06
N VAL A 198 11.68 -1.20 -6.01
CA VAL A 198 11.38 -1.39 -7.44
C VAL A 198 12.07 -2.64 -8.00
N PRO A 199 13.40 -2.84 -7.88
CA PRO A 199 14.05 -4.07 -8.34
C PRO A 199 13.51 -5.32 -7.65
N VAL A 200 13.15 -5.27 -6.38
CA VAL A 200 12.53 -6.40 -5.66
C VAL A 200 11.16 -6.75 -6.27
N LEU A 201 10.35 -5.73 -6.58
CA LEU A 201 9.03 -5.91 -7.19
C LEU A 201 9.10 -6.38 -8.65
N LEU A 202 10.16 -6.05 -9.41
CA LEU A 202 10.39 -6.59 -10.76
C LEU A 202 10.59 -8.10 -10.76
N LEU A 203 10.98 -8.70 -9.63
CA LEU A 203 11.07 -10.15 -9.46
C LEU A 203 9.70 -10.81 -9.20
N TYR A 204 8.60 -10.04 -9.11
CA TYR A 204 7.27 -10.58 -8.88
C TYR A 204 6.79 -11.44 -10.04
N SER A 205 6.40 -12.67 -9.74
CA SER A 205 5.97 -13.67 -10.73
C SER A 205 4.51 -13.57 -11.18
N GLY A 206 3.74 -12.58 -10.68
CA GLY A 206 2.29 -12.50 -10.92
C GLY A 206 1.47 -13.57 -10.19
N ARG A 207 2.09 -14.43 -9.40
CA ARG A 207 1.43 -15.55 -8.69
C ARG A 207 1.19 -15.22 -7.24
N ARG A 208 0.02 -15.58 -6.70
CA ARG A 208 -0.34 -15.32 -5.30
C ARG A 208 0.56 -16.08 -4.30
N GLY A 209 1.01 -17.26 -4.64
CA GLY A 209 1.67 -18.19 -3.71
C GLY A 209 0.71 -19.26 -3.15
N LYS A 210 1.27 -20.33 -2.58
CA LYS A 210 0.53 -21.53 -2.17
C LYS A 210 -0.34 -21.32 -0.92
N TRP A 211 0.05 -20.44 0.00
CA TRP A 211 -0.58 -20.29 1.31
C TRP A 211 -1.73 -19.27 1.32
N LYS A 212 -2.79 -19.58 2.06
CA LYS A 212 -3.93 -18.67 2.26
C LYS A 212 -3.63 -17.70 3.41
N MET A 213 -2.74 -16.74 3.20
CA MET A 213 -2.24 -15.82 4.24
C MET A 213 -3.10 -14.56 4.45
N LYS A 214 -4.35 -14.54 3.94
CA LYS A 214 -5.20 -13.35 4.01
C LYS A 214 -5.39 -12.86 5.45
N TYR A 215 -5.79 -13.74 6.36
CA TYR A 215 -6.07 -13.40 7.75
C TYR A 215 -4.80 -13.14 8.56
N PHE A 216 -3.69 -13.78 8.20
CA PHE A 216 -2.40 -13.56 8.84
C PHE A 216 -2.03 -12.07 8.84
N PHE A 217 -2.11 -11.39 7.71
CA PHE A 217 -1.73 -9.97 7.61
C PHE A 217 -2.70 -9.03 8.34
N TYR A 218 -3.97 -9.40 8.44
CA TYR A 218 -4.94 -8.62 9.21
C TYR A 218 -4.70 -8.68 10.72
N VAL A 219 -4.24 -9.82 11.22
CA VAL A 219 -3.87 -9.98 12.63
C VAL A 219 -2.47 -9.42 12.89
N PHE A 220 -1.54 -9.70 11.98
CA PHE A 220 -0.14 -9.32 12.11
C PHE A 220 0.04 -7.80 12.28
N TYR A 221 -0.69 -6.98 11.50
CA TYR A 221 -0.51 -5.54 11.53
C TYR A 221 -0.83 -4.92 12.91
N PRO A 222 -1.98 -5.14 13.55
CA PRO A 222 -2.21 -4.64 14.90
C PRO A 222 -1.34 -5.36 15.95
N ALA A 223 -1.14 -6.67 15.81
CA ALA A 223 -0.45 -7.47 16.82
C ALA A 223 1.03 -7.06 17.00
N HIS A 224 1.77 -6.82 15.90
CA HIS A 224 3.18 -6.42 16.01
C HIS A 224 3.34 -5.04 16.68
N LEU A 225 2.42 -4.10 16.43
CA LEU A 225 2.44 -2.79 17.08
C LEU A 225 2.19 -2.89 18.58
N VAL A 226 1.15 -3.65 18.98
CA VAL A 226 0.84 -3.88 20.40
C VAL A 226 2.00 -4.57 21.10
N LEU A 227 2.62 -5.56 20.46
CA LEU A 227 3.75 -6.30 21.02
C LEU A 227 4.98 -5.41 21.21
N LEU A 228 5.32 -4.58 20.21
CA LEU A 228 6.45 -3.67 20.29
C LEU A 228 6.22 -2.56 21.32
N GLN A 229 5.00 -2.01 21.41
CA GLN A 229 4.63 -1.03 22.44
C GLN A 229 4.70 -1.65 23.84
N GLY A 230 4.16 -2.87 24.03
CA GLY A 230 4.26 -3.59 25.28
C GLY A 230 5.71 -3.83 25.72
N LEU A 231 6.57 -4.24 24.77
CA LEU A 231 8.00 -4.40 25.02
C LEU A 231 8.68 -3.09 25.40
N GLN A 232 8.33 -1.99 24.75
CA GLN A 232 8.87 -0.66 25.08
C GLN A 232 8.49 -0.19 26.48
N LEU A 233 7.28 -0.56 26.96
CA LEU A 233 6.84 -0.23 28.32
C LEU A 233 7.59 -1.05 29.40
N VAL A 234 7.99 -2.28 29.07
CA VAL A 234 8.72 -3.15 30.01
C VAL A 234 10.21 -2.78 30.07
N LEU A 235 10.77 -2.23 28.99
CA LEU A 235 12.20 -1.87 28.90
C LEU A 235 12.51 -0.43 29.35
N LYS A 236 11.50 0.38 29.66
CA LYS A 236 11.61 1.71 30.30
C LYS A 236 11.62 1.58 31.81
#